data_020d6f7eab7a7420bf288f572df4ceeb
#
_entry.id   020d6f7eab7a7420bf288f572df4ceeb
#
_cell.length_a   1.000
_cell.length_b   1.000
_cell.length_c   1.000
_cell.angle_alpha   90.00
_cell.angle_beta   90.00
_cell.angle_gamma   90.00
#
_symmetry.space_group_name_H-M   'P 1'
#
loop_
_entity.id
_entity.type
_entity.pdbx_description
1 polymer ?
#
loop_
_entity_poly.entity_id
_entity_poly.type
_entity_poly.pdbx_seq_one_letter_code
_entity_poly.pdbx_strand_id
1 'polypeptide(L)'
;MFKVIKKEGRARRGEFRCAHGGTVQTPVFMNVGTQAAIKGGVDAFDLHDLGCQIELSNTYHLHLRPGDDVVRQMGGLHRFMNWDGPILTDSGGFQVFSLASLRKITEEGVTFASHLDGHRIFMGPEESMRIQSNLGSDIAMAFDECVENPAQYDYAKASCERTLRWLERCKAEHDRLNALPDAVNPHQMLFGINQGATYEDLRIWHMQQIAKIDCDGFAIGGLAVGEPTEVMYRIIEAVEPYMPAHKPRYLMGVGTPSNIIEGVARGVDFFDCVMPARNARHGKLFTWQGAMNIKNAKYKLDDRPIDPACDCPVCRRFSRAYVRHLFAAEEILALRLAVMHNLYFYNKLAQRIRDSLDAGCFEDFRREYSEKLSRRI
;
A
#
# COMPACT_ATOMS: atom_id res chain seq x y z
N MET A 1 -18.09 -3.24 -4.56
CA MET A 1 -18.10 -4.40 -5.51
C MET A 1 -17.05 -4.16 -6.58
N PHE A 2 -16.23 -5.19 -6.90
CA PHE A 2 -15.19 -5.12 -7.94
C PHE A 2 -15.71 -5.62 -9.29
N LYS A 3 -15.38 -4.88 -10.36
CA LYS A 3 -15.76 -5.25 -11.74
C LYS A 3 -14.52 -5.17 -12.62
N VAL A 4 -14.15 -6.27 -13.25
CA VAL A 4 -13.14 -6.28 -14.32
C VAL A 4 -13.79 -5.80 -15.62
N ILE A 5 -13.23 -4.75 -16.23
CA ILE A 5 -13.74 -4.12 -17.46
C ILE A 5 -13.03 -4.72 -18.68
N LYS A 6 -11.70 -4.85 -18.59
CA LYS A 6 -10.86 -5.32 -19.70
C LYS A 6 -9.68 -6.15 -19.18
N LYS A 7 -9.17 -7.04 -20.00
CA LYS A 7 -7.97 -7.85 -19.72
C LYS A 7 -7.03 -7.82 -20.93
N GLU A 8 -5.73 -7.83 -20.63
CA GLU A 8 -4.68 -8.08 -21.61
C GLU A 8 -3.70 -9.08 -20.98
N GLY A 9 -3.72 -10.33 -21.44
CA GLY A 9 -3.10 -11.44 -20.73
C GLY A 9 -3.66 -11.62 -19.32
N ARG A 10 -2.80 -11.56 -18.29
CA ARG A 10 -3.22 -11.57 -16.88
C ARG A 10 -3.54 -10.17 -16.35
N ALA A 11 -3.07 -9.10 -17.01
CA ALA A 11 -3.32 -7.73 -16.58
C ALA A 11 -4.82 -7.39 -16.65
N ARG A 12 -5.31 -6.68 -15.63
CA ARG A 12 -6.73 -6.39 -15.45
C ARG A 12 -6.96 -4.88 -15.30
N ARG A 13 -7.88 -4.37 -16.10
CA ARG A 13 -8.48 -3.05 -15.95
C ARG A 13 -9.80 -3.22 -15.22
N GLY A 14 -9.99 -2.55 -14.09
CA GLY A 14 -11.20 -2.74 -13.30
C GLY A 14 -11.69 -1.48 -12.60
N GLU A 15 -12.83 -1.63 -11.92
CA GLU A 15 -13.47 -0.64 -11.07
C GLU A 15 -13.79 -1.27 -9.72
N PHE A 16 -13.48 -0.55 -8.65
CA PHE A 16 -13.78 -0.96 -7.28
C PHE A 16 -14.57 0.14 -6.56
N ARG A 17 -15.80 -0.18 -6.17
CA ARG A 17 -16.68 0.78 -5.51
C ARG A 17 -16.51 0.74 -4.01
N CYS A 18 -16.25 1.90 -3.42
CA CYS A 18 -16.13 2.14 -1.98
C CYS A 18 -17.33 2.91 -1.44
N ALA A 19 -17.46 2.98 -0.12
CA ALA A 19 -18.49 3.76 0.55
C ALA A 19 -18.21 5.27 0.44
N HIS A 20 -16.95 5.67 0.62
CA HIS A 20 -16.50 7.06 0.44
C HIS A 20 -15.83 7.23 -0.93
N GLY A 21 -15.90 8.43 -1.50
CA GLY A 21 -15.21 8.80 -2.75
C GLY A 21 -15.61 8.05 -4.02
N GLY A 22 -16.59 7.14 -3.96
CA GLY A 22 -17.17 6.47 -5.12
C GLY A 22 -16.34 5.30 -5.66
N THR A 23 -15.81 5.43 -6.90
CA THR A 23 -15.21 4.31 -7.62
C THR A 23 -13.70 4.50 -7.83
N VAL A 24 -12.91 3.57 -7.32
CA VAL A 24 -11.47 3.46 -7.58
C VAL A 24 -11.24 2.76 -8.91
N GLN A 25 -10.47 3.38 -9.79
CA GLN A 25 -10.06 2.82 -11.08
C GLN A 25 -8.79 1.99 -10.89
N THR A 26 -8.81 0.71 -11.25
CA THR A 26 -7.63 -0.17 -11.11
C THR A 26 -6.97 -0.48 -12.46
N PRO A 27 -5.66 -0.74 -12.51
CA PRO A 27 -4.70 -0.77 -11.40
C PRO A 27 -4.51 0.58 -10.71
N VAL A 28 -4.23 0.57 -9.39
CA VAL A 28 -4.11 1.77 -8.57
C VAL A 28 -2.92 1.67 -7.62
N PHE A 29 -2.28 2.81 -7.36
CA PHE A 29 -1.31 2.98 -6.29
C PHE A 29 -1.94 3.75 -5.13
N MET A 30 -1.86 3.21 -3.92
CA MET A 30 -2.34 3.83 -2.69
C MET A 30 -1.24 4.66 -2.06
N ASN A 31 -1.48 5.96 -1.88
CA ASN A 31 -0.52 6.83 -1.22
C ASN A 31 -0.57 6.61 0.29
N VAL A 32 0.61 6.42 0.93
CA VAL A 32 0.68 6.01 2.34
C VAL A 32 0.76 7.22 3.26
N GLY A 33 -0.32 7.47 3.98
CA GLY A 33 -0.43 8.46 5.06
C GLY A 33 -0.34 7.81 6.43
N THR A 34 0.86 7.61 6.94
CA THR A 34 1.15 6.80 8.14
C THR A 34 0.33 7.19 9.37
N GLN A 35 0.12 8.50 9.59
CA GLN A 35 -0.58 9.05 10.76
C GLN A 35 -1.53 10.17 10.35
N ALA A 36 -2.51 9.85 9.52
CA ALA A 36 -3.48 10.80 8.96
C ALA A 36 -2.83 11.97 8.19
N ALA A 37 -1.63 11.74 7.66
CA ALA A 37 -0.92 12.67 6.79
C ALA A 37 0.26 11.98 6.13
N ILE A 38 0.66 12.43 4.95
CA ILE A 38 1.86 11.92 4.28
C ILE A 38 3.09 12.65 4.79
N LYS A 39 4.08 11.89 5.25
CA LYS A 39 5.36 12.45 5.74
C LYS A 39 6.04 13.27 4.65
N GLY A 40 6.28 14.54 4.94
CA GLY A 40 6.81 15.55 4.01
C GLY A 40 5.85 16.72 3.82
N GLY A 41 4.78 16.80 4.63
CA GLY A 41 3.87 17.94 4.66
C GLY A 41 2.90 17.96 3.48
N VAL A 42 2.39 16.79 3.08
CA VAL A 42 1.35 16.65 2.06
C VAL A 42 0.04 16.29 2.77
N ASP A 43 -0.98 17.07 2.53
CA ASP A 43 -2.32 16.94 3.12
C ASP A 43 -3.36 16.40 2.13
N ALA A 44 -4.61 16.33 2.55
CA ALA A 44 -5.73 15.83 1.75
C ALA A 44 -5.97 16.66 0.48
N PHE A 45 -5.82 17.98 0.53
CA PHE A 45 -5.99 18.84 -0.65
C PHE A 45 -4.89 18.60 -1.67
N ASP A 46 -3.63 18.46 -1.21
CA ASP A 46 -2.53 18.07 -2.07
C ASP A 46 -2.79 16.72 -2.75
N LEU A 47 -3.32 15.73 -2.00
CA LEU A 47 -3.61 14.40 -2.55
C LEU A 47 -4.62 14.45 -3.70
N HIS A 48 -5.64 15.30 -3.63
CA HIS A 48 -6.55 15.54 -4.77
C HIS A 48 -5.80 16.10 -5.98
N ASP A 49 -5.00 17.13 -5.78
CA ASP A 49 -4.20 17.76 -6.86
C ASP A 49 -3.19 16.80 -7.48
N LEU A 50 -2.73 15.80 -6.71
CA LEU A 50 -1.80 14.78 -7.15
C LEU A 50 -2.48 13.56 -7.78
N GLY A 51 -3.82 13.54 -7.89
CA GLY A 51 -4.61 12.48 -8.50
C GLY A 51 -4.64 11.18 -7.70
N CYS A 52 -4.53 11.28 -6.37
CA CYS A 52 -4.73 10.15 -5.46
C CYS A 52 -6.18 9.69 -5.52
N GLN A 53 -6.41 8.40 -5.73
CA GLN A 53 -7.76 7.83 -5.73
C GLN A 53 -8.11 7.15 -4.41
N ILE A 54 -7.12 6.64 -3.70
CA ILE A 54 -7.26 5.91 -2.44
C ILE A 54 -5.99 6.09 -1.61
N GLU A 55 -6.18 6.40 -0.34
CA GLU A 55 -5.10 6.56 0.63
C GLU A 55 -4.97 5.30 1.50
N LEU A 56 -3.76 4.99 1.97
CA LEU A 56 -3.51 3.96 2.97
C LEU A 56 -3.05 4.58 4.27
N SER A 57 -3.79 4.31 5.35
CA SER A 57 -3.45 4.72 6.71
C SER A 57 -2.99 3.53 7.57
N ASN A 58 -2.03 3.77 8.49
CA ASN A 58 -1.48 2.70 9.31
C ASN A 58 -2.19 2.54 10.65
N THR A 59 -2.83 1.40 10.84
CA THR A 59 -3.60 1.02 12.04
C THR A 59 -2.76 1.11 13.32
N TYR A 60 -1.59 0.48 13.34
CA TYR A 60 -0.70 0.50 14.50
C TYR A 60 -0.30 1.92 14.94
N HIS A 61 0.12 2.75 14.00
CA HIS A 61 0.57 4.10 14.32
C HIS A 61 -0.57 4.99 14.83
N LEU A 62 -1.76 4.86 14.24
CA LEU A 62 -2.94 5.62 14.63
C LEU A 62 -3.52 5.15 15.97
N HIS A 63 -3.46 3.85 16.26
CA HIS A 63 -3.80 3.31 17.56
C HIS A 63 -2.90 3.87 18.68
N LEU A 64 -1.60 3.98 18.44
CA LEU A 64 -0.67 4.56 19.42
C LEU A 64 -0.82 6.09 19.55
N ARG A 65 -1.08 6.78 18.45
CA ARG A 65 -1.18 8.24 18.41
C ARG A 65 -2.01 8.70 17.21
N PRO A 66 -3.13 9.39 17.44
CA PRO A 66 -3.63 9.93 18.71
C PRO A 66 -4.39 8.90 19.57
N GLY A 67 -4.60 7.68 19.10
CA GLY A 67 -5.52 6.66 19.61
C GLY A 67 -6.75 6.54 18.71
N ASP A 68 -7.14 5.30 18.40
CA ASP A 68 -8.30 5.03 17.54
C ASP A 68 -9.62 5.53 18.16
N ASP A 69 -9.74 5.53 19.50
CA ASP A 69 -10.89 6.09 20.19
C ASP A 69 -11.03 7.61 19.96
N VAL A 70 -9.92 8.35 19.89
CA VAL A 70 -9.94 9.78 19.55
C VAL A 70 -10.44 9.97 18.12
N VAL A 71 -9.94 9.19 17.19
CA VAL A 71 -10.35 9.26 15.78
C VAL A 71 -11.83 8.90 15.63
N ARG A 72 -12.32 7.87 16.34
CA ARG A 72 -13.74 7.52 16.39
C ARG A 72 -14.61 8.68 16.88
N GLN A 73 -14.24 9.32 17.99
CA GLN A 73 -14.97 10.46 18.56
C GLN A 73 -15.00 11.66 17.59
N MET A 74 -13.99 11.80 16.75
CA MET A 74 -13.93 12.82 15.69
C MET A 74 -14.70 12.45 14.42
N GLY A 75 -15.33 11.24 14.38
CA GLY A 75 -16.14 10.77 13.26
C GLY A 75 -15.39 9.97 12.21
N GLY A 76 -14.29 9.33 12.59
CA GLY A 76 -13.43 8.51 11.72
C GLY A 76 -12.37 9.30 10.97
N LEU A 77 -11.47 8.56 10.27
CA LEU A 77 -10.31 9.14 9.57
C LEU A 77 -10.72 10.17 8.51
N HIS A 78 -11.75 9.89 7.73
CA HIS A 78 -12.21 10.78 6.66
C HIS A 78 -12.48 12.18 7.21
N ARG A 79 -13.25 12.27 8.29
CA ARG A 79 -13.54 13.55 8.92
C ARG A 79 -12.34 14.14 9.65
N PHE A 80 -11.54 13.28 10.32
CA PHE A 80 -10.37 13.69 11.10
C PHE A 80 -9.30 14.36 10.25
N MET A 81 -9.01 13.84 9.04
CA MET A 81 -8.02 14.39 8.13
C MET A 81 -8.58 15.19 6.95
N ASN A 82 -9.91 15.35 6.92
CA ASN A 82 -10.63 16.03 5.83
C ASN A 82 -10.35 15.43 4.45
N TRP A 83 -10.38 14.10 4.37
CA TRP A 83 -10.24 13.34 3.14
C TRP A 83 -11.56 12.69 2.77
N ASP A 84 -12.08 12.94 1.57
CA ASP A 84 -13.36 12.43 1.08
C ASP A 84 -13.23 11.22 0.16
N GLY A 85 -12.00 10.86 -0.22
CA GLY A 85 -11.69 9.66 -0.99
C GLY A 85 -11.65 8.39 -0.15
N PRO A 86 -11.59 7.21 -0.78
CA PRO A 86 -11.45 5.94 -0.08
C PRO A 86 -10.17 5.85 0.76
N ILE A 87 -10.27 5.12 1.87
CA ILE A 87 -9.14 4.79 2.75
C ILE A 87 -9.06 3.28 2.93
N LEU A 88 -7.85 2.72 2.77
CA LEU A 88 -7.51 1.40 3.26
C LEU A 88 -6.70 1.53 4.55
N THR A 89 -7.05 0.77 5.60
CA THR A 89 -6.21 0.62 6.79
C THR A 89 -5.49 -0.73 6.75
N ASP A 90 -4.17 -0.73 7.01
CA ASP A 90 -3.42 -1.97 7.15
C ASP A 90 -3.82 -2.74 8.42
N SER A 91 -3.39 -4.00 8.54
CA SER A 91 -3.71 -4.84 9.71
C SER A 91 -3.02 -4.41 11.01
N GLY A 92 -1.95 -3.62 10.91
CA GLY A 92 -0.99 -3.36 11.99
C GLY A 92 0.02 -4.49 12.20
N GLY A 93 -0.20 -5.67 11.61
CA GLY A 93 0.64 -6.85 11.79
C GLY A 93 2.10 -6.62 11.38
N PHE A 94 2.34 -6.06 10.19
CA PHE A 94 3.70 -5.81 9.71
C PHE A 94 4.50 -4.89 10.65
N GLN A 95 3.90 -3.83 11.20
CA GLN A 95 4.56 -2.92 12.12
C GLN A 95 4.91 -3.62 13.44
N VAL A 96 4.01 -4.48 13.93
CA VAL A 96 4.27 -5.34 15.11
C VAL A 96 5.47 -6.25 14.84
N PHE A 97 5.58 -6.82 13.63
CA PHE A 97 6.70 -7.69 13.26
C PHE A 97 8.00 -6.92 13.00
N SER A 98 7.95 -5.75 12.38
CA SER A 98 9.14 -5.00 11.95
C SER A 98 9.72 -4.08 13.02
N LEU A 99 8.90 -3.57 13.97
CA LEU A 99 9.31 -2.57 14.95
C LEU A 99 9.51 -3.14 16.37
N ALA A 100 8.99 -4.32 16.65
CA ALA A 100 9.05 -4.92 17.99
C ALA A 100 10.21 -5.92 18.09
N SER A 101 11.31 -5.49 18.76
CA SER A 101 12.44 -6.36 19.07
C SER A 101 12.12 -7.46 20.10
N LEU A 102 11.09 -7.26 20.93
CA LEU A 102 10.59 -8.20 21.94
C LEU A 102 9.09 -8.40 21.71
N ARG A 103 8.76 -9.46 20.96
CA ARG A 103 7.39 -9.87 20.69
C ARG A 103 7.16 -11.31 21.14
N LYS A 104 5.97 -11.59 21.65
CA LYS A 104 5.50 -12.94 21.95
C LYS A 104 4.27 -13.20 21.11
N ILE A 105 4.36 -14.20 20.23
CA ILE A 105 3.26 -14.64 19.37
C ILE A 105 2.61 -15.84 20.03
N THR A 106 1.29 -15.81 20.12
CA THR A 106 0.45 -16.91 20.61
C THR A 106 -0.69 -17.13 19.63
N GLU A 107 -1.56 -18.10 19.90
CA GLU A 107 -2.77 -18.31 19.08
C GLU A 107 -3.77 -17.15 19.22
N GLU A 108 -3.80 -16.50 20.37
CA GLU A 108 -4.70 -15.38 20.65
C GLU A 108 -4.28 -14.11 19.89
N GLY A 109 -2.97 -13.87 19.72
CA GLY A 109 -2.43 -12.69 19.10
C GLY A 109 -0.97 -12.45 19.47
N VAL A 110 -0.52 -11.20 19.39
CA VAL A 110 0.86 -10.79 19.63
C VAL A 110 0.96 -9.77 20.74
N THR A 111 1.80 -10.06 21.75
CA THR A 111 2.18 -9.09 22.78
C THR A 111 3.55 -8.51 22.44
N PHE A 112 3.68 -7.19 22.44
CA PHE A 112 4.90 -6.50 22.09
C PHE A 112 5.06 -5.17 22.84
N ALA A 113 6.24 -4.55 22.75
CA ALA A 113 6.51 -3.24 23.36
C ALA A 113 6.29 -2.11 22.34
N SER A 114 5.58 -1.06 22.76
CA SER A 114 5.43 0.18 22.00
C SER A 114 6.80 0.79 21.66
N HIS A 115 6.99 1.19 20.41
CA HIS A 115 8.22 1.89 20.00
C HIS A 115 8.29 3.34 20.50
N LEU A 116 7.21 3.89 21.07
CA LEU A 116 7.16 5.25 21.56
C LEU A 116 7.68 5.37 23.02
N ASP A 117 7.26 4.45 23.88
CA ASP A 117 7.45 4.53 25.33
C ASP A 117 7.70 3.16 26.00
N GLY A 118 7.71 2.09 25.21
CA GLY A 118 8.03 0.75 25.70
C GLY A 118 6.91 0.04 26.47
N HIS A 119 5.72 0.65 26.63
CA HIS A 119 4.63 -0.05 27.30
C HIS A 119 4.17 -1.29 26.49
N ARG A 120 3.66 -2.32 27.19
CA ARG A 120 3.22 -3.55 26.57
C ARG A 120 1.84 -3.37 25.94
N ILE A 121 1.72 -3.81 24.68
CA ILE A 121 0.49 -3.80 23.90
C ILE A 121 0.20 -5.24 23.49
N PHE A 122 -1.07 -5.61 23.56
CA PHE A 122 -1.59 -6.82 22.93
C PHE A 122 -2.38 -6.42 21.66
N MET A 123 -2.16 -7.15 20.58
CA MET A 123 -2.91 -7.01 19.33
C MET A 123 -3.18 -8.40 18.76
N GLY A 124 -4.44 -8.69 18.56
CA GLY A 124 -4.92 -9.90 17.91
C GLY A 124 -5.95 -9.56 16.83
N PRO A 125 -6.59 -10.56 16.24
CA PRO A 125 -7.62 -10.38 15.24
C PRO A 125 -8.72 -9.41 15.65
N GLU A 126 -9.30 -9.60 16.82
CA GLU A 126 -10.41 -8.78 17.31
C GLU A 126 -9.98 -7.34 17.61
N GLU A 127 -8.79 -7.15 18.23
CA GLU A 127 -8.26 -5.81 18.49
C GLU A 127 -7.99 -5.07 17.20
N SER A 128 -7.37 -5.72 16.20
CA SER A 128 -7.10 -5.12 14.91
C SER A 128 -8.40 -4.69 14.21
N MET A 129 -9.42 -5.56 14.20
CA MET A 129 -10.71 -5.23 13.60
C MET A 129 -11.40 -4.08 14.34
N ARG A 130 -11.39 -4.08 15.67
CA ARG A 130 -11.96 -2.98 16.47
C ARG A 130 -11.27 -1.64 16.18
N ILE A 131 -9.94 -1.63 16.12
CA ILE A 131 -9.17 -0.42 15.81
C ILE A 131 -9.55 0.10 14.41
N GLN A 132 -9.55 -0.77 13.39
CA GLN A 132 -9.89 -0.37 12.02
C GLN A 132 -11.36 0.08 11.88
N SER A 133 -12.28 -0.53 12.61
CA SER A 133 -13.68 -0.09 12.71
C SER A 133 -13.79 1.32 13.33
N ASN A 134 -13.03 1.61 14.40
CA ASN A 134 -12.97 2.93 15.01
C ASN A 134 -12.38 3.98 14.06
N LEU A 135 -11.38 3.60 13.25
CA LEU A 135 -10.80 4.45 12.22
C LEU A 135 -11.78 4.71 11.06
N GLY A 136 -12.70 3.80 10.80
CA GLY A 136 -13.79 3.96 9.82
C GLY A 136 -13.32 3.93 8.36
N SER A 137 -12.25 3.20 8.04
CA SER A 137 -11.77 3.04 6.66
C SER A 137 -12.79 2.35 5.75
N ASP A 138 -12.62 2.46 4.43
CA ASP A 138 -13.43 1.71 3.46
C ASP A 138 -13.02 0.26 3.35
N ILE A 139 -11.71 0.00 3.51
CA ILE A 139 -11.14 -1.35 3.44
C ILE A 139 -10.30 -1.59 4.69
N ALA A 140 -10.62 -2.64 5.42
CA ALA A 140 -9.83 -3.17 6.51
C ALA A 140 -9.02 -4.39 6.04
N MET A 141 -7.78 -4.51 6.51
CA MET A 141 -6.95 -5.70 6.27
C MET A 141 -7.06 -6.66 7.45
N ALA A 142 -7.23 -7.95 7.19
CA ALA A 142 -7.22 -8.97 8.23
C ALA A 142 -5.86 -9.01 8.94
N PHE A 143 -5.88 -9.29 10.25
CA PHE A 143 -4.65 -9.43 11.02
C PHE A 143 -3.92 -10.70 10.61
N ASP A 144 -2.63 -10.60 10.30
CA ASP A 144 -1.80 -11.67 9.75
C ASP A 144 -0.45 -11.76 10.44
N GLU A 145 0.22 -12.87 10.29
CA GLU A 145 1.61 -13.05 10.70
C GLU A 145 2.53 -12.99 9.50
N CYS A 146 3.27 -11.88 9.37
CA CYS A 146 4.35 -11.75 8.39
C CYS A 146 5.63 -12.38 8.95
N VAL A 147 6.15 -13.42 8.29
CA VAL A 147 7.39 -14.10 8.68
C VAL A 147 8.61 -13.43 8.07
N GLU A 148 9.76 -13.57 8.73
CA GLU A 148 11.04 -13.07 8.22
C GLU A 148 11.48 -13.84 6.96
N ASN A 149 12.26 -13.22 6.11
CA ASN A 149 12.89 -13.88 4.98
C ASN A 149 14.42 -13.93 5.18
N PRO A 150 15.06 -15.14 5.13
CA PRO A 150 14.45 -16.45 4.89
C PRO A 150 13.75 -17.02 6.14
N ALA A 151 12.63 -17.73 5.96
CA ALA A 151 11.93 -18.47 7.01
C ALA A 151 12.16 -19.98 6.87
N GLN A 152 12.17 -20.69 8.00
CA GLN A 152 12.15 -22.16 7.99
C GLN A 152 10.77 -22.65 7.55
N TYR A 153 10.71 -23.75 6.76
CA TYR A 153 9.47 -24.25 6.17
C TYR A 153 8.39 -24.57 7.21
N ASP A 154 8.76 -25.31 8.26
CA ASP A 154 7.79 -25.71 9.29
C ASP A 154 7.23 -24.50 10.06
N TYR A 155 8.05 -23.48 10.31
CA TYR A 155 7.60 -22.24 10.90
C TYR A 155 6.66 -21.47 9.95
N ALA A 156 7.04 -21.34 8.68
CA ALA A 156 6.21 -20.69 7.67
C ALA A 156 4.84 -21.39 7.52
N LYS A 157 4.83 -22.73 7.57
CA LYS A 157 3.60 -23.53 7.56
C LYS A 157 2.71 -23.25 8.78
N ALA A 158 3.29 -23.32 9.98
CA ALA A 158 2.56 -23.03 11.21
C ALA A 158 2.00 -21.60 11.25
N SER A 159 2.77 -20.63 10.70
CA SER A 159 2.35 -19.23 10.55
C SER A 159 1.17 -19.09 9.57
N CYS A 160 1.18 -19.80 8.43
CA CYS A 160 0.06 -19.81 7.50
C CYS A 160 -1.20 -20.37 8.13
N GLU A 161 -1.08 -21.49 8.85
CA GLU A 161 -2.22 -22.11 9.55
C GLU A 161 -2.80 -21.18 10.63
N ARG A 162 -1.95 -20.45 11.36
CA ARG A 162 -2.37 -19.43 12.34
C ARG A 162 -3.04 -18.24 11.65
N THR A 163 -2.46 -17.72 10.58
CA THR A 163 -3.02 -16.60 9.81
C THR A 163 -4.40 -16.96 9.24
N LEU A 164 -4.62 -18.21 8.82
CA LEU A 164 -5.95 -18.68 8.39
C LEU A 164 -6.97 -18.61 9.53
N ARG A 165 -6.64 -19.16 10.73
CA ARG A 165 -7.54 -19.08 11.91
C ARG A 165 -7.77 -17.63 12.35
N TRP A 166 -6.75 -16.79 12.27
CA TRP A 166 -6.88 -15.35 12.54
C TRP A 166 -7.80 -14.65 11.54
N LEU A 167 -7.77 -15.03 10.26
CA LEU A 167 -8.68 -14.49 9.26
C LEU A 167 -10.14 -14.85 9.58
N GLU A 168 -10.42 -16.08 10.02
CA GLU A 168 -11.75 -16.51 10.44
C GLU A 168 -12.28 -15.65 11.60
N ARG A 169 -11.42 -15.39 12.60
CA ARG A 169 -11.74 -14.51 13.74
C ARG A 169 -11.92 -13.05 13.29
N CYS A 170 -11.03 -12.54 12.43
CA CYS A 170 -11.19 -11.21 11.84
C CYS A 170 -12.54 -11.07 11.14
N LYS A 171 -12.94 -12.06 10.33
CA LYS A 171 -14.21 -12.01 9.59
C LYS A 171 -15.41 -11.97 10.54
N ALA A 172 -15.41 -12.81 11.56
CA ALA A 172 -16.49 -12.85 12.55
C ALA A 172 -16.61 -11.52 13.31
N GLU A 173 -15.49 -10.95 13.76
CA GLU A 173 -15.46 -9.67 14.48
C GLU A 173 -15.82 -8.49 13.57
N HIS A 174 -15.30 -8.45 12.34
CA HIS A 174 -15.63 -7.45 11.35
C HIS A 174 -17.14 -7.39 11.06
N ASP A 175 -17.78 -8.55 10.84
CA ASP A 175 -19.20 -8.62 10.58
C ASP A 175 -20.02 -8.14 11.80
N ARG A 176 -19.58 -8.51 13.00
CA ARG A 176 -20.20 -8.05 14.26
C ARG A 176 -20.10 -6.53 14.40
N LEU A 177 -18.92 -5.94 14.12
CA LEU A 177 -18.68 -4.51 14.25
C LEU A 177 -19.44 -3.69 13.21
N ASN A 178 -19.53 -4.17 11.96
CA ASN A 178 -20.31 -3.50 10.91
C ASN A 178 -21.83 -3.50 11.20
N ALA A 179 -22.32 -4.48 11.97
CA ALA A 179 -23.72 -4.56 12.35
C ALA A 179 -24.08 -3.66 13.55
N LEU A 180 -23.12 -3.01 14.20
CA LEU A 180 -23.40 -2.09 15.31
C LEU A 180 -24.10 -0.81 14.81
N PRO A 181 -25.10 -0.30 15.56
CA PRO A 181 -25.85 0.89 15.14
C PRO A 181 -25.02 2.17 15.14
N ASP A 182 -23.89 2.16 15.83
CA ASP A 182 -22.95 3.28 15.97
C ASP A 182 -21.60 3.02 15.27
N ALA A 183 -21.57 2.07 14.31
CA ALA A 183 -20.41 1.83 13.47
C ALA A 183 -20.03 3.10 12.68
N VAL A 184 -18.76 3.49 12.70
CA VAL A 184 -18.27 4.67 11.96
C VAL A 184 -18.48 4.48 10.45
N ASN A 185 -18.17 3.27 9.94
CA ASN A 185 -18.46 2.86 8.56
C ASN A 185 -19.10 1.46 8.55
N PRO A 186 -20.44 1.33 8.50
CA PRO A 186 -21.11 0.03 8.49
C PRO A 186 -20.94 -0.73 7.16
N HIS A 187 -20.29 -0.12 6.15
CA HIS A 187 -20.00 -0.70 4.85
C HIS A 187 -18.51 -0.97 4.65
N GLN A 188 -17.74 -1.03 5.76
CA GLN A 188 -16.32 -1.36 5.69
C GLN A 188 -16.14 -2.77 5.10
N MET A 189 -15.22 -2.89 4.15
CA MET A 189 -14.88 -4.15 3.48
C MET A 189 -13.66 -4.81 4.16
N LEU A 190 -13.58 -6.15 4.08
CA LEU A 190 -12.47 -6.92 4.62
C LEU A 190 -11.65 -7.57 3.51
N PHE A 191 -10.33 -7.38 3.51
CA PHE A 191 -9.40 -8.11 2.65
C PHE A 191 -8.60 -9.14 3.45
N GLY A 192 -8.59 -10.39 2.97
CA GLY A 192 -7.74 -11.46 3.50
C GLY A 192 -6.32 -11.38 2.95
N ILE A 193 -5.33 -11.84 3.71
CA ILE A 193 -3.91 -11.77 3.34
C ILE A 193 -3.33 -13.17 3.14
N ASN A 194 -2.81 -13.44 1.95
CA ASN A 194 -2.07 -14.65 1.64
C ASN A 194 -0.64 -14.55 2.18
N GLN A 195 -0.22 -15.54 2.96
CA GLN A 195 1.13 -15.71 3.49
C GLN A 195 1.75 -17.05 3.03
N GLY A 196 3.02 -17.32 3.36
CA GLY A 196 3.71 -18.57 2.99
C GLY A 196 5.19 -18.37 2.65
N ALA A 197 5.79 -17.25 3.09
CA ALA A 197 7.16 -16.89 2.77
C ALA A 197 7.43 -16.99 1.24
N THR A 198 8.50 -17.67 0.84
CA THR A 198 8.85 -17.92 -0.56
C THR A 198 8.58 -19.36 -1.02
N TYR A 199 7.72 -20.10 -0.27
CA TYR A 199 7.34 -21.48 -0.56
C TYR A 199 6.04 -21.53 -1.38
N GLU A 200 6.14 -21.94 -2.64
CA GLU A 200 5.01 -21.96 -3.57
C GLU A 200 3.85 -22.84 -3.09
N ASP A 201 4.16 -24.02 -2.58
CA ASP A 201 3.17 -24.97 -2.07
C ASP A 201 2.37 -24.39 -0.90
N LEU A 202 3.05 -23.74 0.06
CA LEU A 202 2.38 -23.06 1.18
C LEU A 202 1.54 -21.89 0.71
N ARG A 203 2.05 -21.09 -0.23
CA ARG A 203 1.34 -19.96 -0.83
C ARG A 203 0.05 -20.41 -1.54
N ILE A 204 0.14 -21.45 -2.35
CA ILE A 204 -1.00 -22.02 -3.07
C ILE A 204 -2.01 -22.58 -2.07
N TRP A 205 -1.57 -23.44 -1.16
CA TRP A 205 -2.43 -24.01 -0.14
C TRP A 205 -3.15 -22.92 0.66
N HIS A 206 -2.42 -21.95 1.17
CA HIS A 206 -3.00 -20.87 1.98
C HIS A 206 -4.00 -20.05 1.18
N MET A 207 -3.71 -19.71 -0.09
CA MET A 207 -4.66 -19.00 -0.94
C MET A 207 -5.95 -19.79 -1.15
N GLN A 208 -5.84 -21.09 -1.40
CA GLN A 208 -7.01 -21.97 -1.56
C GLN A 208 -7.87 -22.06 -0.28
N GLN A 209 -7.27 -21.94 0.90
CA GLN A 209 -8.02 -21.93 2.14
C GLN A 209 -8.71 -20.59 2.39
N ILE A 210 -7.96 -19.48 2.33
CA ILE A 210 -8.52 -18.14 2.59
C ILE A 210 -9.58 -17.74 1.55
N ALA A 211 -9.47 -18.21 0.30
CA ALA A 211 -10.47 -17.96 -0.75
C ALA A 211 -11.85 -18.57 -0.46
N LYS A 212 -11.96 -19.48 0.50
CA LYS A 212 -13.26 -20.06 0.96
C LYS A 212 -13.98 -19.12 1.94
N ILE A 213 -13.26 -18.17 2.52
CA ILE A 213 -13.82 -17.17 3.44
C ILE A 213 -14.33 -16.00 2.59
N ASP A 214 -15.56 -15.54 2.86
CA ASP A 214 -16.18 -14.47 2.10
C ASP A 214 -15.59 -13.10 2.46
N CYS A 215 -14.38 -12.86 1.96
CA CYS A 215 -13.72 -11.57 1.98
C CYS A 215 -14.05 -10.76 0.71
N ASP A 216 -14.00 -9.43 0.81
CA ASP A 216 -14.26 -8.52 -0.32
C ASP A 216 -13.09 -8.44 -1.31
N GLY A 217 -11.89 -8.81 -0.88
CA GLY A 217 -10.67 -8.87 -1.67
C GLY A 217 -9.59 -9.70 -1.02
N PHE A 218 -8.49 -9.91 -1.74
CA PHE A 218 -7.35 -10.68 -1.25
C PHE A 218 -6.03 -9.99 -1.56
N ALA A 219 -5.14 -9.99 -0.58
CA ALA A 219 -3.80 -9.47 -0.71
C ALA A 219 -2.74 -10.59 -0.71
N ILE A 220 -1.61 -10.32 -1.33
CA ILE A 220 -0.37 -11.10 -1.21
C ILE A 220 0.55 -10.31 -0.29
N GLY A 221 0.75 -10.79 0.93
CA GLY A 221 1.63 -10.19 1.94
C GLY A 221 2.96 -10.93 2.04
N GLY A 222 3.89 -10.38 2.86
CA GLY A 222 5.16 -11.02 3.18
C GLY A 222 6.11 -11.20 1.99
N LEU A 223 6.01 -10.35 0.96
CA LEU A 223 6.96 -10.20 -0.13
C LEU A 223 7.61 -8.81 -0.08
N ALA A 224 8.67 -8.60 -0.89
CA ALA A 224 9.52 -7.40 -0.83
C ALA A 224 10.17 -7.17 0.55
N VAL A 225 10.49 -8.25 1.25
CA VAL A 225 11.12 -8.28 2.58
C VAL A 225 12.56 -8.82 2.54
N GLY A 226 13.20 -8.79 1.36
CA GLY A 226 14.61 -9.17 1.17
C GLY A 226 14.84 -10.28 0.16
N GLU A 227 13.80 -10.91 -0.38
CA GLU A 227 13.94 -11.87 -1.47
C GLU A 227 14.30 -11.18 -2.81
N PRO A 228 14.96 -11.89 -3.75
CA PRO A 228 15.15 -11.40 -5.11
C PRO A 228 13.81 -11.12 -5.82
N THR A 229 13.80 -10.11 -6.67
CA THR A 229 12.59 -9.69 -7.41
C THR A 229 11.97 -10.83 -8.23
N GLU A 230 12.79 -11.71 -8.82
CA GLU A 230 12.36 -12.87 -9.60
C GLU A 230 11.61 -13.90 -8.74
N VAL A 231 12.02 -14.04 -7.47
CA VAL A 231 11.31 -14.90 -6.50
C VAL A 231 9.93 -14.32 -6.20
N MET A 232 9.84 -13.00 -5.95
CA MET A 232 8.56 -12.31 -5.76
C MET A 232 7.62 -12.54 -6.96
N TYR A 233 8.11 -12.37 -8.19
CA TYR A 233 7.30 -12.56 -9.40
C TYR A 233 6.82 -14.00 -9.54
N ARG A 234 7.69 -14.98 -9.28
CA ARG A 234 7.34 -16.40 -9.30
C ARG A 234 6.23 -16.75 -8.31
N ILE A 235 6.30 -16.19 -7.09
CA ILE A 235 5.26 -16.38 -6.07
C ILE A 235 3.93 -15.77 -6.52
N ILE A 236 3.93 -14.57 -7.09
CA ILE A 236 2.70 -13.94 -7.60
C ILE A 236 2.09 -14.83 -8.71
N GLU A 237 2.91 -15.33 -9.63
CA GLU A 237 2.46 -16.21 -10.72
C GLU A 237 1.90 -17.55 -10.23
N ALA A 238 2.47 -18.09 -9.13
CA ALA A 238 2.00 -19.32 -8.51
C ALA A 238 0.64 -19.14 -7.79
N VAL A 239 0.43 -17.98 -7.15
CA VAL A 239 -0.78 -17.70 -6.35
C VAL A 239 -1.95 -17.19 -7.22
N GLU A 240 -1.66 -16.42 -8.26
CA GLU A 240 -2.65 -15.72 -9.09
C GLU A 240 -3.80 -16.62 -9.58
N PRO A 241 -3.57 -17.86 -10.08
CA PRO A 241 -4.63 -18.73 -10.56
C PRO A 241 -5.66 -19.14 -9.49
N TYR A 242 -5.29 -19.08 -8.22
CA TYR A 242 -6.14 -19.45 -7.08
C TYR A 242 -6.83 -18.25 -6.44
N MET A 243 -6.49 -17.03 -6.83
CA MET A 243 -7.18 -15.83 -6.39
C MET A 243 -8.51 -15.67 -7.13
N PRO A 244 -9.64 -15.45 -6.44
CA PRO A 244 -10.95 -15.30 -7.07
C PRO A 244 -10.94 -14.21 -8.14
N ALA A 245 -11.37 -14.56 -9.36
CA ALA A 245 -11.28 -13.68 -10.53
C ALA A 245 -12.17 -12.41 -10.39
N HIS A 246 -13.25 -12.51 -9.62
CA HIS A 246 -14.22 -11.43 -9.38
C HIS A 246 -13.91 -10.56 -8.17
N LYS A 247 -12.80 -10.82 -7.46
CA LYS A 247 -12.34 -10.03 -6.31
C LYS A 247 -11.08 -9.24 -6.67
N PRO A 248 -10.84 -8.07 -6.05
CA PRO A 248 -9.61 -7.31 -6.22
C PRO A 248 -8.40 -8.04 -5.62
N ARG A 249 -7.23 -7.79 -6.19
CA ARG A 249 -5.95 -8.40 -5.84
C ARG A 249 -4.95 -7.33 -5.46
N TYR A 250 -4.43 -7.40 -4.27
CA TYR A 250 -3.54 -6.40 -3.71
C TYR A 250 -2.15 -7.00 -3.41
N LEU A 251 -1.08 -6.40 -3.92
CA LEU A 251 0.31 -6.74 -3.59
C LEU A 251 0.84 -5.73 -2.60
N MET A 252 1.03 -6.17 -1.34
CA MET A 252 1.36 -5.29 -0.22
C MET A 252 2.83 -4.85 -0.24
N GLY A 253 3.06 -3.56 0.03
CA GLY A 253 4.38 -2.98 0.22
C GLY A 253 5.24 -2.84 -1.04
N VAL A 254 4.68 -3.07 -2.21
CA VAL A 254 5.40 -3.03 -3.50
C VAL A 254 4.97 -1.82 -4.32
N GLY A 255 5.86 -1.05 -4.84
CA GLY A 255 7.30 -0.93 -4.66
C GLY A 255 7.90 0.00 -5.69
N THR A 256 8.89 -0.47 -6.45
CA THR A 256 9.48 0.35 -7.53
C THR A 256 8.50 0.51 -8.70
N PRO A 257 8.67 1.57 -9.53
CA PRO A 257 7.82 1.72 -10.73
C PRO A 257 7.82 0.48 -11.64
N SER A 258 8.97 -0.15 -11.81
CA SER A 258 9.12 -1.40 -12.56
C SER A 258 8.35 -2.55 -11.93
N ASN A 259 8.43 -2.73 -10.59
CA ASN A 259 7.68 -3.78 -9.89
C ASN A 259 6.15 -3.60 -10.01
N ILE A 260 5.67 -2.35 -10.07
CA ILE A 260 4.25 -2.07 -10.28
C ILE A 260 3.82 -2.52 -11.68
N ILE A 261 4.57 -2.16 -12.73
CA ILE A 261 4.27 -2.59 -14.11
C ILE A 261 4.26 -4.12 -14.20
N GLU A 262 5.29 -4.77 -13.65
CA GLU A 262 5.42 -6.22 -13.65
C GLU A 262 4.37 -6.93 -12.79
N GLY A 263 3.95 -6.31 -11.68
CA GLY A 263 2.85 -6.79 -10.85
C GLY A 263 1.51 -6.74 -11.58
N VAL A 264 1.24 -5.65 -12.31
CA VAL A 264 0.04 -5.53 -13.16
C VAL A 264 0.04 -6.60 -14.25
N ALA A 265 1.18 -6.84 -14.91
CA ALA A 265 1.32 -7.89 -15.93
C ALA A 265 0.98 -9.29 -15.36
N ARG A 266 1.08 -9.48 -14.04
CA ARG A 266 0.76 -10.71 -13.30
C ARG A 266 -0.62 -10.69 -12.64
N GLY A 267 -1.45 -9.70 -12.95
CA GLY A 267 -2.85 -9.65 -12.54
C GLY A 267 -3.12 -8.97 -11.19
N VAL A 268 -2.20 -8.14 -10.69
CA VAL A 268 -2.39 -7.34 -9.48
C VAL A 268 -3.13 -6.04 -9.80
N ASP A 269 -4.05 -5.62 -8.93
CA ASP A 269 -4.88 -4.43 -9.08
C ASP A 269 -4.50 -3.27 -8.16
N PHE A 270 -4.06 -3.57 -6.92
CA PHE A 270 -3.76 -2.60 -5.88
C PHE A 270 -2.30 -2.71 -5.43
N PHE A 271 -1.67 -1.58 -5.21
CA PHE A 271 -0.29 -1.44 -4.74
C PHE A 271 -0.20 -0.34 -3.70
N ASP A 272 0.72 -0.51 -2.76
CA ASP A 272 1.17 0.54 -1.85
C ASP A 272 2.68 0.45 -1.65
N CYS A 273 3.29 1.53 -1.28
CA CYS A 273 4.64 1.55 -0.74
C CYS A 273 4.95 2.90 -0.09
N VAL A 274 5.67 2.89 1.01
CA VAL A 274 6.22 4.12 1.61
C VAL A 274 7.38 4.72 0.82
N MET A 275 7.92 3.94 -0.14
CA MET A 275 9.13 4.29 -0.91
C MET A 275 9.02 5.65 -1.63
N PRO A 276 7.92 6.02 -2.31
CA PRO A 276 7.84 7.31 -3.00
C PRO A 276 8.10 8.49 -2.06
N ALA A 277 7.40 8.55 -0.94
CA ALA A 277 7.56 9.61 0.04
C ALA A 277 8.88 9.50 0.83
N ARG A 278 9.32 8.27 1.20
CA ARG A 278 10.59 8.04 1.88
C ARG A 278 11.77 8.46 1.02
N ASN A 279 11.85 7.99 -0.21
CA ASN A 279 12.93 8.30 -1.14
C ASN A 279 12.98 9.80 -1.47
N ALA A 280 11.82 10.44 -1.69
CA ALA A 280 11.72 11.86 -1.94
C ALA A 280 12.38 12.70 -0.83
N ARG A 281 12.10 12.38 0.43
CA ARG A 281 12.70 13.08 1.58
C ARG A 281 14.22 12.94 1.66
N HIS A 282 14.79 11.95 0.99
CA HIS A 282 16.24 11.76 0.86
C HIS A 282 16.81 12.27 -0.48
N GLY A 283 15.96 12.91 -1.32
CA GLY A 283 16.35 13.50 -2.60
C GLY A 283 16.36 12.55 -3.79
N LYS A 284 15.86 11.30 -3.64
CA LYS A 284 15.67 10.39 -4.76
C LYS A 284 14.31 10.62 -5.38
N LEU A 285 14.30 11.06 -6.64
CA LEU A 285 13.11 11.44 -7.41
C LEU A 285 12.93 10.47 -8.59
N PHE A 286 11.68 10.15 -8.91
CA PHE A 286 11.33 9.28 -10.03
C PHE A 286 10.92 10.12 -11.25
N THR A 287 11.42 9.75 -12.41
CA THR A 287 11.11 10.39 -13.69
C THR A 287 10.78 9.36 -14.76
N TRP A 288 10.21 9.77 -15.87
CA TRP A 288 9.94 8.87 -17.02
C TRP A 288 11.21 8.38 -17.73
N GLN A 289 12.38 8.82 -17.28
CA GLN A 289 13.68 8.35 -17.79
C GLN A 289 14.44 7.46 -16.78
N GLY A 290 13.92 7.35 -15.55
CA GLY A 290 14.55 6.62 -14.46
C GLY A 290 14.62 7.44 -13.18
N ALA A 291 15.29 6.94 -12.15
CA ALA A 291 15.44 7.59 -10.86
C ALA A 291 16.68 8.49 -10.81
N MET A 292 16.51 9.70 -10.29
CA MET A 292 17.61 10.67 -10.11
C MET A 292 17.81 11.01 -8.63
N ASN A 293 19.03 11.42 -8.26
CA ASN A 293 19.30 12.03 -6.96
C ASN A 293 19.49 13.53 -7.15
N ILE A 294 18.50 14.32 -6.73
CA ILE A 294 18.49 15.78 -6.91
C ILE A 294 19.65 16.48 -6.19
N LYS A 295 20.26 15.86 -5.17
CA LYS A 295 21.40 16.42 -4.42
C LYS A 295 22.70 16.42 -5.22
N ASN A 296 22.78 15.71 -6.34
CA ASN A 296 23.98 15.64 -7.16
C ASN A 296 24.42 17.04 -7.65
N ALA A 297 25.74 17.27 -7.68
CA ALA A 297 26.34 18.57 -8.06
C ALA A 297 25.97 18.99 -9.48
N LYS A 298 25.76 18.04 -10.40
CA LYS A 298 25.39 18.31 -11.80
C LYS A 298 24.10 19.12 -11.96
N TYR A 299 23.22 19.14 -10.94
CA TYR A 299 21.96 19.89 -10.97
C TYR A 299 22.05 21.30 -10.38
N LYS A 300 23.25 21.76 -9.97
CA LYS A 300 23.45 23.08 -9.35
C LYS A 300 23.00 24.25 -10.24
N LEU A 301 23.19 24.12 -11.55
CA LEU A 301 22.86 25.14 -12.55
C LEU A 301 21.82 24.61 -13.57
N ASP A 302 21.10 23.55 -13.24
CA ASP A 302 20.10 22.94 -14.13
C ASP A 302 18.75 23.64 -13.94
N ASP A 303 18.36 24.48 -14.90
CA ASP A 303 17.13 25.26 -14.92
C ASP A 303 15.90 24.46 -15.38
N ARG A 304 16.11 23.23 -15.86
CA ARG A 304 15.01 22.35 -16.28
C ARG A 304 14.18 21.87 -15.07
N PRO A 305 12.90 21.50 -15.29
CA PRO A 305 12.10 20.84 -14.26
C PRO A 305 12.71 19.50 -13.85
N ILE A 306 12.24 18.93 -12.71
CA ILE A 306 12.67 17.59 -12.26
C ILE A 306 12.54 16.58 -13.40
N ASP A 307 11.39 16.57 -14.06
CA ASP A 307 11.14 15.77 -15.26
C ASP A 307 10.44 16.63 -16.33
N PRO A 308 11.07 16.89 -17.49
CA PRO A 308 10.44 17.63 -18.56
C PRO A 308 9.17 16.99 -19.14
N ALA A 309 8.99 15.69 -18.96
CA ALA A 309 7.80 14.96 -19.38
C ALA A 309 6.70 14.88 -18.29
N CYS A 310 6.90 15.55 -17.15
CA CYS A 310 5.98 15.53 -16.02
C CYS A 310 5.26 16.88 -15.89
N ASP A 311 3.93 16.81 -15.78
CA ASP A 311 3.05 17.96 -15.65
C ASP A 311 2.57 18.24 -14.22
N CYS A 312 3.27 17.68 -13.19
CA CYS A 312 2.92 17.90 -11.79
C CYS A 312 3.09 19.38 -11.38
N PRO A 313 2.42 19.82 -10.29
CA PRO A 313 2.52 21.21 -9.81
C PRO A 313 3.96 21.66 -9.54
N VAL A 314 4.85 20.73 -9.19
CA VAL A 314 6.28 21.02 -8.93
C VAL A 314 7.06 21.24 -10.23
N CYS A 315 6.94 20.32 -11.19
CA CYS A 315 7.64 20.41 -12.47
C CYS A 315 7.20 21.62 -13.31
N ARG A 316 5.95 22.07 -13.17
CA ARG A 316 5.43 23.28 -13.84
C ARG A 316 6.03 24.59 -13.32
N ARG A 317 6.62 24.60 -12.11
CA ARG A 317 6.95 25.84 -11.39
C ARG A 317 8.41 25.95 -10.97
N PHE A 318 9.08 24.81 -10.73
CA PHE A 318 10.39 24.79 -10.08
C PHE A 318 11.43 24.05 -10.90
N SER A 319 12.65 24.62 -10.91
CA SER A 319 13.80 23.99 -11.55
C SER A 319 14.50 22.99 -10.64
N ARG A 320 15.29 22.10 -11.23
CA ARG A 320 16.20 21.20 -10.51
C ARG A 320 17.17 21.97 -9.62
N ALA A 321 17.71 23.08 -10.13
CA ALA A 321 18.63 23.94 -9.37
C ALA A 321 17.99 24.47 -8.09
N TYR A 322 16.74 24.94 -8.17
CA TYR A 322 16.02 25.44 -7.00
C TYR A 322 15.71 24.33 -5.98
N VAL A 323 15.13 23.21 -6.44
CA VAL A 323 14.83 22.08 -5.55
C VAL A 323 16.11 21.54 -4.88
N ARG A 324 17.22 21.44 -5.66
CA ARG A 324 18.52 21.07 -5.12
C ARG A 324 19.01 22.06 -4.06
N HIS A 325 18.88 23.37 -4.31
CA HIS A 325 19.24 24.42 -3.33
C HIS A 325 18.50 24.23 -2.01
N LEU A 326 17.18 23.99 -2.07
CA LEU A 326 16.37 23.77 -0.87
C LEU A 326 16.86 22.56 -0.06
N PHE A 327 17.25 21.45 -0.70
CA PHE A 327 17.88 20.32 -0.01
C PHE A 327 19.24 20.67 0.60
N ALA A 328 20.04 21.51 -0.06
CA ALA A 328 21.35 21.93 0.46
C ALA A 328 21.21 22.92 1.62
N ALA A 329 20.15 23.71 1.63
CA ALA A 329 19.81 24.66 2.70
C ALA A 329 18.97 24.02 3.83
N GLU A 330 18.65 22.72 3.73
CA GLU A 330 17.82 21.98 4.67
C GLU A 330 16.42 22.58 4.89
N GLU A 331 15.90 23.28 3.87
CA GLU A 331 14.57 23.85 3.91
C GLU A 331 13.49 22.76 3.89
N ILE A 332 12.48 22.86 4.77
CA ILE A 332 11.36 21.91 4.84
C ILE A 332 10.61 21.83 3.51
N LEU A 333 10.55 22.93 2.76
CA LEU A 333 9.93 22.99 1.44
C LEU A 333 10.53 21.98 0.46
N ALA A 334 11.83 21.64 0.59
CA ALA A 334 12.47 20.61 -0.22
C ALA A 334 11.73 19.26 -0.11
N LEU A 335 11.38 18.89 1.12
CA LEU A 335 10.71 17.62 1.40
C LEU A 335 9.31 17.59 0.79
N ARG A 336 8.54 18.69 0.96
CA ARG A 336 7.18 18.81 0.40
C ARG A 336 7.21 18.71 -1.11
N LEU A 337 8.02 19.51 -1.80
CA LEU A 337 8.11 19.51 -3.27
C LEU A 337 8.54 18.14 -3.81
N ALA A 338 9.54 17.51 -3.19
CA ALA A 338 10.02 16.21 -3.61
C ALA A 338 8.96 15.11 -3.42
N VAL A 339 8.23 15.12 -2.29
CA VAL A 339 7.17 14.17 -2.01
C VAL A 339 5.99 14.36 -2.98
N MET A 340 5.54 15.59 -3.18
CA MET A 340 4.48 15.89 -4.15
C MET A 340 4.83 15.37 -5.55
N HIS A 341 6.05 15.62 -6.03
CA HIS A 341 6.51 15.13 -7.33
C HIS A 341 6.46 13.60 -7.43
N ASN A 342 7.02 12.89 -6.43
CA ASN A 342 7.06 11.43 -6.45
C ASN A 342 5.66 10.80 -6.35
N LEU A 343 4.76 11.35 -5.51
CA LEU A 343 3.39 10.84 -5.41
C LEU A 343 2.63 11.05 -6.72
N TYR A 344 2.76 12.23 -7.32
CA TYR A 344 2.16 12.49 -8.63
C TYR A 344 2.69 11.50 -9.68
N PHE A 345 4.00 11.25 -9.71
CA PHE A 345 4.59 10.30 -10.64
C PHE A 345 3.97 8.90 -10.49
N TYR A 346 3.79 8.40 -9.26
CA TYR A 346 3.20 7.08 -9.03
C TYR A 346 1.71 7.02 -9.40
N ASN A 347 0.95 8.05 -9.07
CA ASN A 347 -0.46 8.14 -9.48
C ASN A 347 -0.59 8.20 -11.02
N LYS A 348 0.30 8.97 -11.67
CA LYS A 348 0.35 9.08 -13.13
C LYS A 348 0.84 7.79 -13.80
N LEU A 349 1.75 7.05 -13.17
CA LEU A 349 2.17 5.73 -13.63
C LEU A 349 0.96 4.77 -13.67
N ALA A 350 0.22 4.69 -12.56
CA ALA A 350 -0.99 3.89 -12.50
C ALA A 350 -2.04 4.34 -13.55
N GLN A 351 -2.19 5.65 -13.76
CA GLN A 351 -3.07 6.20 -14.81
C GLN A 351 -2.62 5.74 -16.21
N ARG A 352 -1.34 5.90 -16.55
CA ARG A 352 -0.82 5.48 -17.88
C ARG A 352 -0.95 3.96 -18.10
N ILE A 353 -0.79 3.16 -17.06
CA ILE A 353 -1.04 1.72 -17.12
C ILE A 353 -2.52 1.46 -17.48
N ARG A 354 -3.47 2.14 -16.82
CA ARG A 354 -4.88 2.01 -17.16
C ARG A 354 -5.18 2.43 -18.59
N ASP A 355 -4.63 3.58 -19.01
CA ASP A 355 -4.79 4.11 -20.37
C ASP A 355 -4.28 3.10 -21.43
N SER A 356 -3.13 2.46 -21.16
CA SER A 356 -2.58 1.44 -22.07
C SER A 356 -3.42 0.17 -22.10
N LEU A 357 -4.00 -0.26 -20.96
CA LEU A 357 -4.95 -1.37 -20.92
C LEU A 357 -6.24 -1.02 -21.68
N ASP A 358 -6.77 0.18 -21.50
CA ASP A 358 -7.97 0.65 -22.20
C ASP A 358 -7.73 0.73 -23.72
N ALA A 359 -6.51 1.11 -24.14
CA ALA A 359 -6.09 1.11 -25.54
C ALA A 359 -5.75 -0.29 -26.10
N GLY A 360 -5.48 -1.30 -25.25
CA GLY A 360 -5.05 -2.63 -25.67
C GLY A 360 -3.58 -2.68 -26.12
N CYS A 361 -2.73 -1.88 -25.51
CA CYS A 361 -1.30 -1.79 -25.79
C CYS A 361 -0.44 -1.83 -24.51
N PHE A 362 -0.93 -2.50 -23.48
CA PHE A 362 -0.21 -2.59 -22.18
C PHE A 362 1.13 -3.32 -22.32
N GLU A 363 1.22 -4.36 -23.15
CA GLU A 363 2.49 -5.08 -23.35
C GLU A 363 3.57 -4.20 -24.02
N ASP A 364 3.17 -3.29 -24.91
CA ASP A 364 4.09 -2.30 -25.48
C ASP A 364 4.57 -1.28 -24.42
N PHE A 365 3.63 -0.81 -23.59
CA PHE A 365 3.96 0.05 -22.44
C PHE A 365 4.92 -0.65 -21.47
N ARG A 366 4.65 -1.91 -21.13
CA ARG A 366 5.49 -2.72 -20.25
C ARG A 366 6.91 -2.85 -20.81
N ARG A 367 7.04 -3.19 -22.08
CA ARG A 367 8.32 -3.36 -22.79
C ARG A 367 9.13 -2.08 -22.82
N GLU A 368 8.48 -0.93 -23.00
CA GLU A 368 9.13 0.37 -23.01
C GLU A 368 9.58 0.80 -21.61
N TYR A 369 8.70 0.69 -20.60
CA TYR A 369 8.90 1.36 -19.33
C TYR A 369 9.44 0.45 -18.20
N SER A 370 9.25 -0.86 -18.22
CA SER A 370 9.65 -1.73 -17.09
C SER A 370 11.15 -1.64 -16.83
N GLU A 371 11.98 -1.80 -17.84
CA GLU A 371 13.44 -1.67 -17.70
C GLU A 371 13.88 -0.21 -17.54
N LYS A 372 13.29 0.70 -18.32
CA LYS A 372 13.64 2.13 -18.32
C LYS A 372 13.48 2.77 -16.94
N LEU A 373 12.39 2.48 -16.25
CA LEU A 373 12.09 3.02 -14.92
C LEU A 373 12.88 2.37 -13.77
N SER A 374 13.60 1.27 -14.03
CA SER A 374 14.52 0.66 -13.07
C SER A 374 15.88 1.35 -13.01
N ARG A 375 16.23 2.13 -14.04
CA ARG A 375 17.55 2.76 -14.20
C ARG A 375 17.76 3.95 -13.27
N ARG A 376 19.04 4.27 -13.02
CA ARG A 376 19.47 5.54 -12.41
C ARG A 376 20.00 6.46 -13.49
N ILE A 377 19.67 7.78 -13.39
CA ILE A 377 20.09 8.82 -14.33
C ILE A 377 20.86 9.96 -13.65
#